data_7f17c2ef46e0a24212a68518a2080456
#
_entry.id   7f17c2ef46e0a24212a68518a2080456
#
_cell.length_a   1.000
_cell.length_b   1.000
_cell.length_c   1.000
_cell.angle_alpha   90.00
_cell.angle_beta   90.00
_cell.angle_gamma   90.00
#
_symmetry.space_group_name_H-M   'P 1'
#
loop_
_entity.id
_entity.type
_entity.pdbx_description
1 polymer ?
#
loop_
_entity_poly.entity_id
_entity_poly.type
_entity_poly.pdbx_seq_one_letter_code
_entity_poly.pdbx_strand_id
1 'polypeptide(L)'
;VPVTNCRIAPGARITHPELVNLYGCEIGEESRVGPFVEIQSGCRVGARCKVSSHAFLCEGVRLEDGVFIGHGVMFTNDRYPASVTPEGALKGPDDWECEPTHVGAGAAIGSNATILCGLRIGAGALVGAGAVVTRDVAPGTVVAGVPARPIGARREGDTPLSARLREVLR
;
A
#
# COMPACT_ATOMS: atom_id res chain seq x y z
N VAL A 1 -0.94 22.91 1.90
CA VAL A 1 -1.12 22.38 3.27
C VAL A 1 -0.89 20.89 3.20
N PRO A 2 0.08 20.32 3.94
CA PRO A 2 0.46 18.91 3.82
C PRO A 2 -0.64 17.89 4.15
N VAL A 3 -1.64 18.28 4.94
CA VAL A 3 -2.81 17.46 5.27
C VAL A 3 -4.08 18.28 5.02
N THR A 4 -4.89 17.85 4.05
CA THR A 4 -6.06 18.62 3.58
C THR A 4 -7.29 17.73 3.42
N ASN A 5 -8.41 18.11 4.01
CA ASN A 5 -9.69 17.41 3.89
C ASN A 5 -9.61 15.90 4.24
N CYS A 6 -8.74 15.53 5.20
CA CYS A 6 -8.59 14.16 5.66
C CYS A 6 -9.45 13.90 6.91
N ARG A 7 -9.98 12.68 7.00
CA ARG A 7 -10.57 12.17 8.22
C ARG A 7 -9.53 11.31 8.95
N ILE A 8 -9.04 11.80 10.09
CA ILE A 8 -8.02 11.15 10.90
C ILE A 8 -8.66 10.69 12.21
N ALA A 9 -8.72 9.36 12.41
CA ALA A 9 -9.36 8.77 13.58
C ALA A 9 -8.50 8.92 14.85
N PRO A 10 -9.09 8.74 16.04
CA PRO A 10 -8.38 8.81 17.31
C PRO A 10 -7.17 7.87 17.38
N GLY A 11 -6.09 8.33 17.99
CA GLY A 11 -4.85 7.55 18.14
C GLY A 11 -4.00 7.41 16.86
N ALA A 12 -4.53 7.79 15.69
CA ALA A 12 -3.72 7.82 14.48
C ALA A 12 -2.60 8.87 14.59
N ARG A 13 -1.42 8.54 14.08
CA ARG A 13 -0.23 9.39 14.17
C ARG A 13 0.39 9.60 12.80
N ILE A 14 0.55 10.85 12.41
CA ILE A 14 1.31 11.26 11.22
C ILE A 14 2.63 11.80 11.73
N THR A 15 3.72 11.08 11.43
CA THR A 15 5.06 11.49 11.82
C THR A 15 5.55 12.54 10.82
N HIS A 16 5.95 13.70 11.33
CA HIS A 16 6.34 14.84 10.49
C HIS A 16 5.22 15.27 9.51
N PRO A 17 4.09 15.77 10.04
CA PRO A 17 2.95 16.13 9.18
C PRO A 17 3.30 17.20 8.14
N GLU A 18 4.35 17.96 8.35
CA GLU A 18 4.89 18.95 7.40
C GLU A 18 5.59 18.31 6.17
N LEU A 19 5.93 17.03 6.26
CA LEU A 19 6.66 16.28 5.21
C LEU A 19 5.80 15.24 4.48
N VAL A 20 4.49 15.28 4.62
CA VAL A 20 3.57 14.37 3.94
C VAL A 20 2.68 15.14 2.95
N ASN A 21 2.04 14.41 2.02
CA ASN A 21 0.99 14.95 1.17
C ASN A 21 -0.27 14.07 1.29
N LEU A 22 -1.15 14.40 2.23
CA LEU A 22 -2.39 13.66 2.47
C LEU A 22 -3.57 14.55 2.10
N TYR A 23 -4.45 14.07 1.23
CA TYR A 23 -5.64 14.84 0.87
C TYR A 23 -6.85 13.96 0.55
N GLY A 24 -8.02 14.35 1.07
CA GLY A 24 -9.30 13.69 0.81
C GLY A 24 -9.35 12.22 1.22
N CYS A 25 -8.50 11.77 2.15
CA CYS A 25 -8.38 10.38 2.55
C CYS A 25 -8.89 10.13 3.98
N GLU A 26 -9.03 8.86 4.33
CA GLU A 26 -9.41 8.41 5.66
C GLU A 26 -8.28 7.58 6.28
N ILE A 27 -7.89 7.92 7.52
CA ILE A 27 -6.88 7.19 8.30
C ILE A 27 -7.55 6.64 9.57
N GLY A 28 -7.57 5.31 9.68
CA GLY A 28 -8.20 4.59 10.79
C GLY A 28 -7.43 4.70 12.11
N GLU A 29 -8.10 4.25 13.18
CA GLU A 29 -7.63 4.35 14.56
C GLU A 29 -6.24 3.72 14.75
N GLU A 30 -5.40 4.36 15.57
CA GLU A 30 -4.06 3.88 15.95
C GLU A 30 -3.09 3.65 14.77
N SER A 31 -3.47 4.02 13.55
CA SER A 31 -2.60 3.88 12.38
C SER A 31 -1.46 4.89 12.39
N ARG A 32 -0.36 4.53 11.77
CA ARG A 32 0.85 5.35 11.71
C ARG A 32 1.26 5.61 10.27
N VAL A 33 1.48 6.87 9.95
CA VAL A 33 1.97 7.32 8.65
C VAL A 33 3.33 7.97 8.82
N GLY A 34 4.33 7.48 8.11
CA GLY A 34 5.69 7.99 8.10
C GLY A 34 5.85 9.28 7.27
N PRO A 35 7.02 9.90 7.32
CA PRO A 35 7.31 11.09 6.51
C PRO A 35 7.42 10.75 5.01
N PHE A 36 7.25 11.75 4.16
CA PHE A 36 7.31 11.64 2.70
C PHE A 36 6.31 10.65 2.10
N VAL A 37 5.22 10.37 2.81
CA VAL A 37 4.11 9.58 2.31
C VAL A 37 3.14 10.48 1.57
N GLU A 38 2.65 10.01 0.43
CA GLU A 38 1.50 10.59 -0.24
C GLU A 38 0.32 9.63 -0.19
N ILE A 39 -0.86 10.12 0.22
CA ILE A 39 -2.13 9.39 0.18
C ILE A 39 -3.18 10.29 -0.46
N GLN A 40 -3.66 9.87 -1.61
CA GLN A 40 -4.57 10.64 -2.44
C GLN A 40 -6.03 10.52 -2.01
N SER A 41 -6.86 11.35 -2.62
CA SER A 41 -8.31 11.40 -2.39
C SER A 41 -8.96 10.03 -2.58
N GLY A 42 -9.98 9.73 -1.77
CA GLY A 42 -10.73 8.47 -1.84
C GLY A 42 -10.00 7.24 -1.27
N CYS A 43 -8.72 7.38 -0.86
CA CYS A 43 -8.02 6.30 -0.17
C CYS A 43 -8.59 6.06 1.23
N ARG A 44 -8.56 4.80 1.66
CA ARG A 44 -8.90 4.40 3.02
C ARG A 44 -7.80 3.55 3.62
N VAL A 45 -7.32 3.96 4.78
CA VAL A 45 -6.39 3.20 5.62
C VAL A 45 -7.17 2.74 6.86
N GLY A 46 -7.26 1.43 7.06
CA GLY A 46 -7.92 0.81 8.21
C GLY A 46 -7.26 1.15 9.54
N ALA A 47 -7.72 0.51 10.61
CA ALA A 47 -7.15 0.69 11.95
C ALA A 47 -5.82 -0.06 12.10
N ARG A 48 -4.93 0.43 12.98
CA ARG A 48 -3.66 -0.20 13.33
C ARG A 48 -2.76 -0.53 12.13
N CYS A 49 -2.88 0.23 11.06
CA CYS A 49 -2.01 0.12 9.90
C CYS A 49 -0.69 0.87 10.14
N LYS A 50 0.34 0.45 9.41
CA LYS A 50 1.60 1.17 9.35
C LYS A 50 1.96 1.46 7.90
N VAL A 51 2.00 2.73 7.52
CA VAL A 51 2.45 3.19 6.20
C VAL A 51 3.83 3.83 6.39
N SER A 52 4.86 3.17 5.86
CA SER A 52 6.25 3.60 6.03
C SER A 52 6.61 4.72 5.05
N SER A 53 7.72 5.41 5.31
CA SER A 53 8.15 6.57 4.52
C SER A 53 8.25 6.30 3.02
N HIS A 54 8.01 7.34 2.22
CA HIS A 54 8.07 7.32 0.75
C HIS A 54 7.06 6.38 0.08
N ALA A 55 6.06 5.87 0.80
CA ALA A 55 4.97 5.12 0.17
C ALA A 55 4.01 6.06 -0.55
N PHE A 56 3.51 5.61 -1.70
CA PHE A 56 2.53 6.31 -2.51
C PHE A 56 1.26 5.46 -2.64
N LEU A 57 0.16 5.97 -2.10
CA LEU A 57 -1.17 5.40 -2.22
C LEU A 57 -2.01 6.29 -3.14
N CYS A 58 -2.12 5.90 -4.41
CA CYS A 58 -2.95 6.61 -5.37
C CYS A 58 -4.45 6.42 -5.08
N GLU A 59 -5.27 7.27 -5.67
CA GLU A 59 -6.73 7.19 -5.57
C GLU A 59 -7.24 5.75 -5.78
N GLY A 60 -8.21 5.34 -4.95
CA GLY A 60 -8.84 4.01 -5.01
C GLY A 60 -8.16 2.94 -4.17
N VAL A 61 -7.02 3.21 -3.53
CA VAL A 61 -6.37 2.24 -2.63
C VAL A 61 -7.13 2.13 -1.32
N ARG A 62 -7.43 0.88 -0.94
CA ARG A 62 -8.10 0.54 0.32
C ARG A 62 -7.28 -0.49 1.09
N LEU A 63 -6.84 -0.10 2.28
CA LEU A 63 -6.16 -0.98 3.23
C LEU A 63 -7.12 -1.34 4.34
N GLU A 64 -7.30 -2.64 4.58
CA GLU A 64 -8.02 -3.12 5.76
C GLU A 64 -7.15 -2.99 7.03
N ASP A 65 -7.67 -3.45 8.18
CA ASP A 65 -7.01 -3.30 9.47
C ASP A 65 -5.67 -4.06 9.55
N GLY A 66 -4.71 -3.49 10.27
CA GLY A 66 -3.44 -4.14 10.56
C GLY A 66 -2.50 -4.31 9.36
N VAL A 67 -2.75 -3.63 8.24
CA VAL A 67 -1.90 -3.70 7.06
C VAL A 67 -0.57 -3.00 7.29
N PHE A 68 0.51 -3.63 6.85
CA PHE A 68 1.85 -3.04 6.82
C PHE A 68 2.25 -2.68 5.39
N ILE A 69 2.60 -1.41 5.17
CA ILE A 69 3.16 -0.89 3.92
C ILE A 69 4.61 -0.50 4.17
N GLY A 70 5.53 -1.15 3.48
CA GLY A 70 6.97 -0.90 3.55
C GLY A 70 7.37 0.43 2.93
N HIS A 71 8.65 0.80 3.11
CA HIS A 71 9.21 2.04 2.56
C HIS A 71 9.18 2.00 1.02
N GLY A 72 8.80 3.11 0.40
CA GLY A 72 8.84 3.24 -1.05
C GLY A 72 7.89 2.32 -1.83
N VAL A 73 6.87 1.77 -1.18
CA VAL A 73 5.83 1.00 -1.88
C VAL A 73 5.02 1.93 -2.78
N MET A 74 4.84 1.53 -4.03
CA MET A 74 4.11 2.28 -5.04
C MET A 74 2.85 1.52 -5.49
N PHE A 75 1.70 2.18 -5.43
CA PHE A 75 0.48 1.71 -6.06
C PHE A 75 0.22 2.45 -7.38
N THR A 76 -0.41 1.79 -8.32
CA THR A 76 -0.93 2.41 -9.55
C THR A 76 -2.45 2.29 -9.59
N ASN A 77 -3.13 3.13 -10.36
CA ASN A 77 -4.59 3.14 -10.51
C ASN A 77 -5.07 3.30 -11.95
N ASP A 78 -4.15 3.43 -12.89
CA ASP A 78 -4.41 3.43 -14.33
C ASP A 78 -3.64 2.27 -14.97
N ARG A 79 -4.35 1.39 -15.68
CA ARG A 79 -3.76 0.21 -16.33
C ARG A 79 -2.99 0.57 -17.59
N TYR A 80 -3.45 1.59 -18.28
CA TYR A 80 -2.90 2.03 -19.57
C TYR A 80 -2.63 3.53 -19.54
N PRO A 81 -1.68 3.99 -18.71
CA PRO A 81 -1.44 5.40 -18.53
C PRO A 81 -0.95 6.05 -19.83
N ALA A 82 -1.56 7.16 -20.16
CA ALA A 82 -1.15 8.00 -21.28
C ALA A 82 -1.36 9.47 -20.92
N SER A 83 -0.45 10.32 -21.33
CA SER A 83 -0.53 11.77 -21.08
C SER A 83 -1.50 12.50 -21.99
N VAL A 84 -1.77 11.93 -23.17
CA VAL A 84 -2.61 12.54 -24.20
C VAL A 84 -3.69 11.60 -24.68
N THR A 85 -4.80 12.17 -25.17
CA THR A 85 -5.85 11.43 -25.89
C THR A 85 -5.36 11.01 -27.28
N PRO A 86 -6.08 10.13 -28.00
CA PRO A 86 -5.75 9.77 -29.38
C PRO A 86 -5.67 10.98 -30.32
N GLU A 87 -6.41 12.06 -30.02
CA GLU A 87 -6.43 13.31 -30.78
C GLU A 87 -5.28 14.26 -30.43
N GLY A 88 -4.43 13.89 -29.46
CA GLY A 88 -3.26 14.65 -29.03
C GLY A 88 -3.52 15.73 -27.97
N ALA A 89 -4.73 15.80 -27.40
CA ALA A 89 -5.02 16.71 -26.29
C ALA A 89 -4.50 16.12 -24.95
N LEU A 90 -4.11 16.99 -24.01
CA LEU A 90 -3.75 16.53 -22.65
C LEU A 90 -4.97 15.88 -21.99
N LYS A 91 -4.78 14.67 -21.45
CA LYS A 91 -5.85 13.96 -20.74
C LYS A 91 -6.29 14.72 -19.49
N GLY A 92 -7.61 14.80 -19.31
CA GLY A 92 -8.27 15.30 -18.11
C GLY A 92 -8.82 14.16 -17.24
N PRO A 93 -9.56 14.51 -16.18
CA PRO A 93 -10.13 13.54 -15.24
C PRO A 93 -11.07 12.52 -15.88
N ASP A 94 -11.75 12.87 -16.97
CA ASP A 94 -12.74 12.02 -17.63
C ASP A 94 -12.14 11.11 -18.73
N ASP A 95 -10.83 11.20 -18.97
CA ASP A 95 -10.15 10.48 -20.05
C ASP A 95 -9.46 9.19 -19.56
N TRP A 96 -9.70 8.76 -18.32
CA TRP A 96 -9.17 7.53 -17.76
C TRP A 96 -10.11 6.96 -16.70
N GLU A 97 -9.92 5.71 -16.34
CA GLU A 97 -10.72 5.02 -15.33
C GLU A 97 -9.84 4.56 -14.16
N CYS A 98 -10.23 4.94 -12.94
CA CYS A 98 -9.55 4.50 -11.75
C CYS A 98 -9.87 3.04 -11.44
N GLU A 99 -8.87 2.17 -11.46
CA GLU A 99 -8.98 0.77 -11.04
C GLU A 99 -8.51 0.63 -9.57
N PRO A 100 -9.45 0.48 -8.60
CA PRO A 100 -9.10 0.43 -7.20
C PRO A 100 -8.36 -0.85 -6.81
N THR A 101 -7.45 -0.74 -5.85
CA THR A 101 -6.71 -1.86 -5.28
C THR A 101 -7.09 -2.08 -3.81
N HIS A 102 -7.33 -3.33 -3.43
CA HIS A 102 -7.71 -3.71 -2.07
C HIS A 102 -6.63 -4.55 -1.41
N VAL A 103 -6.25 -4.19 -0.20
CA VAL A 103 -5.28 -4.92 0.63
C VAL A 103 -5.98 -5.43 1.88
N GLY A 104 -6.09 -6.74 1.99
CA GLY A 104 -6.80 -7.45 3.06
C GLY A 104 -6.10 -7.35 4.41
N ALA A 105 -6.88 -7.57 5.46
CA ALA A 105 -6.45 -7.39 6.85
C ALA A 105 -5.14 -8.15 7.17
N GLY A 106 -4.24 -7.49 7.88
CA GLY A 106 -2.97 -8.08 8.31
C GLY A 106 -1.99 -8.41 7.19
N ALA A 107 -2.27 -8.04 5.95
CA ALA A 107 -1.31 -8.20 4.87
C ALA A 107 -0.08 -7.29 5.06
N ALA A 108 1.05 -7.72 4.54
CA ALA A 108 2.29 -6.97 4.60
C ALA A 108 2.92 -6.83 3.21
N ILE A 109 3.25 -5.60 2.83
CA ILE A 109 3.89 -5.29 1.56
C ILE A 109 5.30 -4.79 1.83
N GLY A 110 6.29 -5.52 1.34
CA GLY A 110 7.71 -5.24 1.52
C GLY A 110 8.16 -3.97 0.81
N SER A 111 9.25 -3.38 1.31
CA SER A 111 9.78 -2.12 0.79
C SER A 111 10.05 -2.16 -0.71
N ASN A 112 9.80 -1.04 -1.39
CA ASN A 112 10.01 -0.87 -2.84
C ASN A 112 9.22 -1.85 -3.73
N ALA A 113 8.16 -2.48 -3.20
CA ALA A 113 7.24 -3.24 -4.04
C ALA A 113 6.35 -2.29 -4.87
N THR A 114 6.01 -2.70 -6.09
CA THR A 114 5.05 -2.02 -6.94
C THR A 114 3.81 -2.88 -7.09
N ILE A 115 2.65 -2.31 -6.84
CA ILE A 115 1.35 -2.99 -6.92
C ILE A 115 0.57 -2.39 -8.09
N LEU A 116 0.30 -3.19 -9.09
CA LEU A 116 -0.52 -2.74 -10.22
C LEU A 116 -1.99 -2.55 -9.81
N CYS A 117 -2.71 -1.78 -10.61
CA CYS A 117 -4.10 -1.42 -10.35
C CYS A 117 -5.07 -2.60 -10.45
N GLY A 118 -6.23 -2.45 -9.83
CA GLY A 118 -7.35 -3.40 -9.94
C GLY A 118 -7.13 -4.72 -9.20
N LEU A 119 -6.14 -4.80 -8.30
CA LEU A 119 -5.76 -6.05 -7.65
C LEU A 119 -6.34 -6.21 -6.24
N ARG A 120 -6.45 -7.48 -5.84
CA ARG A 120 -6.75 -7.88 -4.47
C ARG A 120 -5.54 -8.58 -3.85
N ILE A 121 -5.01 -8.01 -2.78
CA ILE A 121 -4.01 -8.65 -1.93
C ILE A 121 -4.77 -9.27 -0.75
N GLY A 122 -4.77 -10.59 -0.65
CA GLY A 122 -5.55 -11.32 0.35
C GLY A 122 -5.11 -11.05 1.79
N ALA A 123 -6.02 -11.26 2.73
CA ALA A 123 -5.72 -11.10 4.16
C ALA A 123 -4.50 -11.94 4.58
N GLY A 124 -3.62 -11.36 5.40
CA GLY A 124 -2.40 -12.03 5.86
C GLY A 124 -1.37 -12.35 4.79
N ALA A 125 -1.56 -11.95 3.53
CA ALA A 125 -0.56 -12.16 2.48
C ALA A 125 0.73 -11.38 2.76
N LEU A 126 1.85 -11.87 2.24
CA LEU A 126 3.14 -11.20 2.33
C LEU A 126 3.71 -10.99 0.91
N VAL A 127 3.92 -9.73 0.56
CA VAL A 127 4.62 -9.33 -0.66
C VAL A 127 6.07 -9.04 -0.33
N GLY A 128 6.99 -9.74 -0.98
CA GLY A 128 8.43 -9.54 -0.80
C GLY A 128 8.90 -8.15 -1.23
N ALA A 129 9.97 -7.66 -0.60
CA ALA A 129 10.58 -6.39 -0.98
C ALA A 129 11.01 -6.38 -2.46
N GLY A 130 10.81 -5.26 -3.15
CA GLY A 130 11.15 -5.10 -4.57
C GLY A 130 10.27 -5.90 -5.54
N ALA A 131 9.21 -6.55 -5.08
CA ALA A 131 8.32 -7.30 -5.95
C ALA A 131 7.46 -6.40 -6.83
N VAL A 132 7.12 -6.85 -8.04
CA VAL A 132 6.10 -6.23 -8.90
C VAL A 132 4.89 -7.15 -8.97
N VAL A 133 3.85 -6.78 -8.25
CA VAL A 133 2.60 -7.56 -8.17
C VAL A 133 1.71 -7.21 -9.35
N THR A 134 1.47 -8.19 -10.21
CA THR A 134 0.72 -8.04 -11.48
C THR A 134 -0.58 -8.84 -11.50
N ARG A 135 -0.92 -9.55 -10.43
CA ARG A 135 -2.11 -10.40 -10.29
C ARG A 135 -2.53 -10.43 -8.82
N ASP A 136 -3.77 -10.82 -8.59
CA ASP A 136 -4.29 -11.05 -7.25
C ASP A 136 -3.39 -12.00 -6.46
N VAL A 137 -3.29 -11.74 -5.15
CA VAL A 137 -2.55 -12.56 -4.20
C VAL A 137 -3.54 -13.21 -3.25
N ALA A 138 -3.55 -14.54 -3.19
CA ALA A 138 -4.43 -15.28 -2.30
C ALA A 138 -4.12 -15.00 -0.81
N PRO A 139 -5.11 -15.10 0.09
CA PRO A 139 -4.89 -14.93 1.53
C PRO A 139 -3.76 -15.83 2.05
N GLY A 140 -2.94 -15.29 2.96
CA GLY A 140 -1.84 -16.02 3.59
C GLY A 140 -0.70 -16.44 2.66
N THR A 141 -0.72 -16.05 1.39
CA THR A 141 0.32 -16.41 0.41
C THR A 141 1.51 -15.46 0.50
N VAL A 142 2.71 -16.01 0.36
CA VAL A 142 3.95 -15.24 0.19
C VAL A 142 4.28 -15.17 -1.29
N VAL A 143 4.40 -13.93 -1.81
CA VAL A 143 4.79 -13.69 -3.21
C VAL A 143 6.05 -12.84 -3.27
N ALA A 144 6.91 -13.08 -4.26
CA ALA A 144 8.11 -12.27 -4.49
C ALA A 144 8.52 -12.28 -5.97
N GLY A 145 9.42 -11.37 -6.33
CA GLY A 145 10.04 -11.27 -7.66
C GLY A 145 9.35 -10.32 -8.62
N VAL A 146 9.88 -10.24 -9.85
CA VAL A 146 9.41 -9.38 -10.94
C VAL A 146 9.22 -10.23 -12.21
N PRO A 147 7.99 -10.52 -12.60
CA PRO A 147 6.75 -10.31 -11.88
C PRO A 147 6.63 -11.22 -10.65
N ALA A 148 5.90 -10.77 -9.62
CA ALA A 148 5.74 -11.52 -8.39
C ALA A 148 5.06 -12.88 -8.61
N ARG A 149 5.60 -13.92 -7.96
CA ARG A 149 5.06 -15.28 -8.00
C ARG A 149 4.95 -15.85 -6.59
N PRO A 150 3.99 -16.74 -6.33
CA PRO A 150 3.93 -17.47 -5.06
C PRO A 150 5.22 -18.25 -4.80
N ILE A 151 5.79 -18.07 -3.62
CA ILE A 151 6.99 -18.76 -3.15
C ILE A 151 6.75 -19.55 -1.87
N GLY A 152 5.55 -19.45 -1.29
CA GLY A 152 5.18 -20.15 -0.08
C GLY A 152 3.91 -19.61 0.55
N ALA A 153 3.64 -20.08 1.76
CA ALA A 153 2.56 -19.57 2.60
C ALA A 153 3.14 -18.94 3.86
N ARG A 154 2.47 -17.88 4.35
CA ARG A 154 2.79 -17.30 5.64
C ARG A 154 2.38 -18.26 6.75
N ARG A 155 3.28 -18.61 7.65
CA ARG A 155 3.00 -19.51 8.76
C ARG A 155 2.45 -18.73 9.94
N GLU A 156 1.53 -19.36 10.66
CA GLU A 156 1.05 -18.83 11.94
C GLU A 156 2.27 -18.71 12.90
N GLY A 157 2.51 -17.53 13.46
CA GLY A 157 3.71 -17.27 14.28
C GLY A 157 4.93 -16.74 13.52
N ASP A 158 4.90 -16.64 12.19
CA ASP A 158 5.88 -15.87 11.41
C ASP A 158 5.73 -14.36 11.72
N THR A 159 5.99 -14.00 12.97
CA THR A 159 6.36 -12.62 13.28
C THR A 159 7.81 -12.43 12.84
N PRO A 160 8.12 -11.36 12.12
CA PRO A 160 9.33 -11.26 11.29
C PRO A 160 10.67 -11.41 12.00
N LEU A 161 10.75 -11.49 13.32
CA LEU A 161 12.06 -11.39 13.99
C LEU A 161 12.32 -12.36 15.14
N SER A 162 11.32 -12.97 15.78
CA SER A 162 11.57 -13.61 17.07
C SER A 162 12.14 -15.01 17.02
N ALA A 163 11.84 -15.81 15.99
CA ALA A 163 12.31 -17.19 15.90
C ALA A 163 13.63 -17.35 15.13
N ARG A 164 13.76 -16.75 13.95
CA ARG A 164 14.98 -16.94 13.13
C ARG A 164 16.19 -16.14 13.60
N LEU A 165 16.02 -14.94 14.14
CA LEU A 165 17.16 -14.19 14.69
C LEU A 165 17.74 -14.82 15.95
N ARG A 166 16.97 -15.56 16.71
CA ARG A 166 17.49 -16.33 17.85
C ARG A 166 18.34 -17.52 17.45
N GLU A 167 18.12 -18.07 16.26
CA GLU A 167 18.97 -19.15 15.72
C GLU A 167 20.27 -18.62 15.09
N VAL A 168 20.24 -17.44 14.47
CA VAL A 168 21.41 -16.85 13.77
C VAL A 168 22.33 -16.10 14.74
N LEU A 169 21.82 -15.66 15.91
CA LEU A 169 22.61 -14.98 16.96
C LEU A 169 23.06 -15.90 18.08
N ARG A 170 22.91 -17.20 17.95
CA ARG A 170 23.52 -18.24 18.79
C ARG A 170 24.73 -18.84 18.11
#